data_fc17bfe3cb3194ded53bbd23ea602d8d
#
_entry.id   fc17bfe3cb3194ded53bbd23ea602d8d
#
_cell.length_a   1.000
_cell.length_b   1.000
_cell.length_c   1.000
_cell.angle_alpha   90.00
_cell.angle_beta   90.00
_cell.angle_gamma   90.00
#
_symmetry.space_group_name_H-M   'P 1'
#
loop_
_entity.id
_entity.type
_entity.pdbx_description
1 polymer ?
#
loop_
_entity_poly.entity_id
_entity_poly.type
_entity_poly.pdbx_seq_one_letter_code
_entity_poly.pdbx_strand_id
1 'polypeptide(L)'
;MGQTAIIGNHVRLYQGVTLGAKSFTLDEEGLPIDLPRHPIIEDYVTIYSNASILGRITIGRGSIIGGNIWLTHSVPPNSKISQSRVEEKFHGNMILLKRSV
;
A
#
# COMPACT_ATOMS: atom_id res chain seq x y z
N MET A 1 -1.42 -12.86 -0.33
CA MET A 1 -1.63 -11.95 -1.42
C MET A 1 -2.93 -12.24 -2.10
N GLY A 2 -3.51 -11.26 -2.72
CA GLY A 2 -4.78 -11.44 -3.37
C GLY A 2 -4.65 -12.04 -4.75
N GLN A 3 -5.73 -12.61 -5.24
CA GLN A 3 -5.72 -13.24 -6.54
C GLN A 3 -5.46 -12.30 -7.68
N THR A 4 -5.85 -11.02 -7.56
CA THR A 4 -5.68 -10.10 -8.66
C THR A 4 -4.48 -9.19 -8.49
N ALA A 5 -3.62 -9.43 -7.50
CA ALA A 5 -2.42 -8.64 -7.33
C ALA A 5 -1.44 -8.96 -8.45
N ILE A 6 -0.78 -7.94 -8.96
CA ILE A 6 0.21 -8.09 -10.01
C ILE A 6 1.54 -7.62 -9.45
N ILE A 7 2.55 -8.44 -9.55
CA ILE A 7 3.85 -8.13 -8.98
C ILE A 7 4.89 -8.21 -10.08
N GLY A 8 5.64 -7.14 -10.24
CA GLY A 8 6.66 -7.05 -11.27
C GLY A 8 7.93 -7.81 -10.90
N ASN A 9 9.00 -7.52 -11.62
CA ASN A 9 10.27 -8.19 -11.45
C ASN A 9 11.12 -7.51 -10.38
N HIS A 10 11.93 -8.28 -9.70
CA HIS A 10 12.86 -7.75 -8.71
C HIS A 10 12.19 -6.99 -7.57
N VAL A 11 10.97 -7.41 -7.22
CA VAL A 11 10.24 -6.82 -6.12
C VAL A 11 10.66 -7.52 -4.83
N ARG A 12 10.83 -6.76 -3.76
CA ARG A 12 11.17 -7.33 -2.47
C ARG A 12 10.05 -7.06 -1.50
N LEU A 13 9.49 -8.12 -0.96
CA LEU A 13 8.43 -8.03 0.03
C LEU A 13 8.92 -8.67 1.30
N TYR A 14 8.97 -7.90 2.36
CA TYR A 14 9.41 -8.42 3.65
C TYR A 14 8.25 -9.08 4.36
N GLN A 15 8.48 -9.69 5.51
CA GLN A 15 7.44 -10.48 6.14
C GLN A 15 6.28 -9.61 6.61
N GLY A 16 5.11 -10.16 6.61
CA GLY A 16 3.93 -9.47 7.11
C GLY A 16 3.34 -8.46 6.17
N VAL A 17 3.82 -8.35 4.94
CA VAL A 17 3.25 -7.41 3.97
C VAL A 17 1.91 -7.95 3.49
N THR A 18 0.91 -7.09 3.43
CA THR A 18 -0.40 -7.44 2.93
C THR A 18 -0.69 -6.69 1.64
N LEU A 19 -1.05 -7.42 0.61
CA LEU A 19 -1.48 -6.82 -0.66
C LEU A 19 -2.94 -7.24 -0.81
N GLY A 20 -3.83 -6.39 -0.38
CA GLY A 20 -5.22 -6.78 -0.24
C GLY A 20 -6.21 -5.91 -0.95
N ALA A 21 -7.47 -6.28 -0.86
CA ALA A 21 -8.55 -5.51 -1.41
C ALA A 21 -9.02 -4.51 -0.37
N LYS A 22 -9.39 -3.32 -0.82
CA LYS A 22 -9.85 -2.32 0.10
C LYS A 22 -11.29 -2.61 0.52
N SER A 23 -12.12 -3.00 -0.41
CA SER A 23 -13.50 -3.33 -0.11
C SER A 23 -14.08 -4.05 -1.29
N PHE A 24 -15.24 -4.67 -1.09
CA PHE A 24 -15.93 -5.28 -2.20
C PHE A 24 -16.66 -4.21 -2.97
N THR A 25 -16.75 -4.39 -4.26
CA THR A 25 -17.54 -3.53 -5.13
C THR A 25 -18.82 -4.28 -5.47
N LEU A 26 -19.94 -3.62 -5.39
CA LEU A 26 -21.22 -4.23 -5.69
C LEU A 26 -21.84 -3.56 -6.91
N ASP A 27 -22.61 -4.33 -7.68
CA ASP A 27 -23.30 -3.75 -8.82
C ASP A 27 -24.61 -3.13 -8.35
N GLU A 28 -25.42 -2.67 -9.28
CA GLU A 28 -26.63 -1.99 -8.93
C GLU A 28 -27.62 -2.86 -8.19
N GLU A 29 -27.48 -4.15 -8.32
CA GLU A 29 -28.38 -5.05 -7.65
C GLU A 29 -27.82 -5.56 -6.36
N GLY A 30 -26.70 -5.06 -5.94
CA GLY A 30 -26.12 -5.49 -4.67
C GLY A 30 -25.29 -6.75 -4.75
N LEU A 31 -24.98 -7.22 -5.95
CA LEU A 31 -24.18 -8.43 -6.08
C LEU A 31 -22.70 -8.09 -6.24
N PRO A 32 -21.82 -8.94 -5.73
CA PRO A 32 -20.39 -8.67 -5.84
C PRO A 32 -19.96 -8.62 -7.30
N ILE A 33 -19.11 -7.65 -7.63
CA ILE A 33 -18.56 -7.54 -8.96
C ILE A 33 -17.19 -8.14 -8.95
N ASP A 34 -16.92 -9.02 -9.91
CA ASP A 34 -15.64 -9.69 -9.97
C ASP A 34 -14.62 -8.86 -10.72
N LEU A 35 -14.19 -7.78 -10.12
CA LEU A 35 -13.20 -6.89 -10.71
C LEU A 35 -11.87 -6.99 -9.97
N PRO A 36 -10.78 -6.69 -10.65
CA PRO A 36 -9.49 -6.65 -9.97
C PRO A 36 -9.52 -5.65 -8.83
N ARG A 37 -9.15 -6.06 -7.64
CA ARG A 37 -9.20 -5.22 -6.46
C ARG A 37 -7.91 -5.15 -5.71
N HIS A 38 -6.89 -5.83 -6.15
CA HIS A 38 -5.64 -5.92 -5.43
C HIS A 38 -4.56 -5.07 -6.09
N PRO A 39 -3.52 -4.69 -5.38
CA PRO A 39 -2.54 -3.74 -5.89
C PRO A 39 -1.72 -4.25 -7.06
N ILE A 40 -1.16 -3.31 -7.81
CA ILE A 40 -0.19 -3.57 -8.84
C ILE A 40 1.13 -3.04 -8.32
N ILE A 41 2.13 -3.90 -8.23
CA ILE A 41 3.46 -3.53 -7.75
C ILE A 41 4.39 -3.60 -8.94
N GLU A 42 4.97 -2.47 -9.32
CA GLU A 42 5.83 -2.44 -10.48
C GLU A 42 7.23 -2.93 -10.13
N ASP A 43 8.12 -2.93 -11.13
CA ASP A 43 9.44 -3.52 -10.96
C ASP A 43 10.29 -2.78 -9.92
N TYR A 44 11.15 -3.49 -9.28
CA TYR A 44 12.15 -2.92 -8.36
C TYR A 44 11.56 -2.22 -7.15
N VAL A 45 10.35 -2.55 -6.77
CA VAL A 45 9.72 -1.98 -5.58
C VAL A 45 10.14 -2.79 -4.35
N THR A 46 10.34 -2.09 -3.24
CA THR A 46 10.65 -2.74 -1.97
C THR A 46 9.59 -2.34 -0.95
N ILE A 47 8.98 -3.32 -0.30
CA ILE A 47 7.97 -3.06 0.72
C ILE A 47 8.40 -3.74 1.99
N TYR A 48 8.63 -2.94 3.03
CA TYR A 48 9.16 -3.45 4.29
C TYR A 48 8.06 -4.06 5.17
N SER A 49 8.46 -4.63 6.26
CA SER A 49 7.63 -5.51 7.06
C SER A 49 6.33 -4.89 7.53
N ASN A 50 5.28 -5.66 7.49
CA ASN A 50 3.98 -5.30 8.04
C ASN A 50 3.30 -4.11 7.38
N ALA A 51 3.72 -3.73 6.19
CA ALA A 51 3.03 -2.69 5.44
C ALA A 51 1.78 -3.30 4.83
N SER A 52 0.73 -2.51 4.73
CA SER A 52 -0.53 -2.94 4.11
C SER A 52 -0.82 -2.07 2.92
N ILE A 53 -0.90 -2.67 1.75
CA ILE A 53 -1.16 -1.99 0.50
C ILE A 53 -2.53 -2.48 0.04
N LEU A 54 -3.50 -1.59 0.02
CA LEU A 54 -4.88 -2.01 -0.19
C LEU A 54 -5.54 -1.33 -1.37
N GLY A 55 -6.29 -2.10 -2.13
CA GLY A 55 -7.06 -1.59 -3.24
C GLY A 55 -6.32 -1.69 -4.56
N ARG A 56 -7.00 -1.40 -5.64
CA ARG A 56 -6.39 -1.48 -6.96
C ARG A 56 -5.59 -0.21 -7.20
N ILE A 57 -4.46 -0.12 -6.57
CA ILE A 57 -3.56 1.01 -6.70
C ILE A 57 -2.26 0.53 -7.29
N THR A 58 -1.47 1.43 -7.81
CA THR A 58 -0.20 1.08 -8.43
C THR A 58 0.94 1.66 -7.62
N ILE A 59 1.89 0.82 -7.23
CA ILE A 59 3.10 1.27 -6.59
C ILE A 59 4.13 1.40 -7.70
N GLY A 60 4.53 2.62 -7.99
CA GLY A 60 5.41 2.90 -9.12
C GLY A 60 6.78 2.27 -9.00
N ARG A 61 7.39 1.99 -10.13
CA ARG A 61 8.68 1.33 -10.22
C ARG A 61 9.71 1.98 -9.32
N GLY A 62 10.50 1.21 -8.67
CA GLY A 62 11.60 1.69 -7.84
C GLY A 62 11.20 2.31 -6.52
N SER A 63 9.92 2.25 -6.16
CA SER A 63 9.46 2.86 -4.92
C SER A 63 9.84 2.04 -3.70
N ILE A 64 9.92 2.70 -2.56
CA ILE A 64 10.23 2.06 -1.31
C ILE A 64 9.13 2.41 -0.31
N ILE A 65 8.46 1.39 0.21
CA ILE A 65 7.39 1.59 1.17
C ILE A 65 7.89 1.09 2.52
N GLY A 66 7.94 1.96 3.49
CA GLY A 66 8.47 1.62 4.81
C GLY A 66 7.57 0.66 5.57
N GLY A 67 8.07 0.15 6.66
CA GLY A 67 7.34 -0.81 7.46
C GLY A 67 6.14 -0.20 8.16
N ASN A 68 5.13 -0.99 8.38
CA ASN A 68 3.93 -0.61 9.10
C ASN A 68 3.16 0.54 8.48
N ILE A 69 3.31 0.74 7.18
CA ILE A 69 2.60 1.77 6.46
C ILE A 69 1.27 1.22 5.97
N TRP A 70 0.23 2.04 6.05
CA TRP A 70 -1.08 1.68 5.55
C TRP A 70 -1.31 2.55 4.32
N LEU A 71 -1.25 1.95 3.14
CA LEU A 71 -1.29 2.70 1.90
C LEU A 71 -2.50 2.33 1.07
N THR A 72 -3.27 3.32 0.69
CA THR A 72 -4.48 3.10 -0.10
C THR A 72 -4.53 3.97 -1.35
N HIS A 73 -3.43 4.62 -1.68
CA HIS A 73 -3.36 5.46 -2.86
C HIS A 73 -2.17 5.07 -3.69
N SER A 74 -2.27 5.25 -5.00
CA SER A 74 -1.15 4.98 -5.89
C SER A 74 -0.02 5.95 -5.62
N VAL A 75 1.21 5.51 -5.86
CA VAL A 75 2.36 6.38 -5.73
C VAL A 75 3.16 6.34 -7.03
N PRO A 76 3.76 7.45 -7.43
CA PRO A 76 4.52 7.50 -8.67
C PRO A 76 5.83 6.75 -8.52
N PRO A 77 6.53 6.50 -9.63
CA PRO A 77 7.81 5.81 -9.56
C PRO A 77 8.81 6.52 -8.65
N ASN A 78 9.63 5.75 -8.03
CA ASN A 78 10.70 6.24 -7.17
C ASN A 78 10.21 7.01 -5.95
N SER A 79 9.03 6.67 -5.46
CA SER A 79 8.50 7.28 -4.24
C SER A 79 9.11 6.62 -3.02
N LYS A 80 9.24 7.39 -1.94
CA LYS A 80 9.69 6.87 -0.69
C LYS A 80 8.67 7.24 0.35
N ILE A 81 8.01 6.25 0.93
CA ILE A 81 6.96 6.47 1.91
C ILE A 81 7.44 5.92 3.24
N SER A 82 7.47 6.72 4.26
CA SER A 82 7.90 6.27 5.56
C SER A 82 7.11 6.93 6.67
N GLN A 83 7.06 6.29 7.82
CA GLN A 83 6.35 6.83 8.95
C GLN A 83 6.99 8.05 9.52
N SER A 84 8.29 8.13 9.48
CA SER A 84 8.98 9.24 10.10
C SER A 84 8.59 10.55 9.46
N ARG A 85 8.22 10.51 8.19
CA ARG A 85 7.85 11.69 7.54
C ARG A 85 6.58 12.26 8.13
N VAL A 86 5.66 11.42 8.54
CA VAL A 86 4.43 11.86 9.12
C VAL A 86 4.71 12.47 10.49
N GLU A 87 5.58 11.86 11.24
CA GLU A 87 5.90 12.37 12.53
C GLU A 87 6.52 13.74 12.48
N GLU A 88 7.38 13.98 11.52
CA GLU A 88 7.95 15.26 11.40
C GLU A 88 6.92 16.32 11.12
N LYS A 89 5.88 15.95 10.37
CA LYS A 89 4.93 16.89 10.03
C LYS A 89 4.15 17.36 11.19
N PHE A 90 3.94 16.55 12.17
CA PHE A 90 3.15 16.91 13.28
C PHE A 90 3.94 17.14 14.50
N HIS A 91 5.25 17.27 14.38
CA HIS A 91 6.01 17.44 15.40
C HIS A 91 5.58 18.37 16.45
N GLY A 92 5.15 19.33 16.29
CA GLY A 92 4.78 20.21 17.29
C GLY A 92 3.64 19.78 18.09
N ASN A 93 2.91 18.97 17.67
CA ASN A 93 1.80 18.64 18.37
C ASN A 93 1.74 17.39 18.67
N MET A 94 2.23 16.92 18.57
CA MET A 94 2.08 15.94 18.91
C MET A 94 1.83 14.99 18.91
N ILE A 95 2.27 14.59 18.77
CA ILE A 95 2.13 13.80 19.21
C ILE A 95 1.25 12.92 18.91
N LEU A 96 0.35 13.02 19.06
CA LEU A 96 -0.57 12.27 18.87
C LEU A 96 -0.58 11.67 17.67
N LEU A 97 -0.31 12.17 16.87
CA LEU A 97 -0.43 11.69 15.73
C LEU A 97 0.23 10.48 15.54
N LYS A 98 1.20 10.32 16.04
CA LYS A 98 1.86 9.27 15.79
C LYS A 98 1.24 8.16 16.04
N ARG A 99 0.58 8.13 16.80
CA ARG A 99 0.04 7.09 17.13
C ARG A 99 -0.69 6.60 16.20
N SER A 100 -1.09 7.21 15.63
CA SER A 100 -1.96 6.82 14.80
C SER A 100 -1.40 5.92 13.92
N VAL A 101 -0.51 5.67 13.96
CA VAL A 101 -0.14 4.83 13.05
C VAL A 101 -0.05 3.74 13.29
#